data_e18bc4cea00a46ccc1fc12d013a88645
#
_entry.id   e18bc4cea00a46ccc1fc12d013a88645
#
_cell.length_a   1.000
_cell.length_b   1.000
_cell.length_c   1.000
_cell.angle_alpha   90.00
_cell.angle_beta   90.00
_cell.angle_gamma   90.00
#
_symmetry.space_group_name_H-M   'P 1'
#
loop_
_entity.id
_entity.type
_entity.pdbx_description
1 polymer ?
#
loop_
_entity_poly.entity_id
_entity_poly.type
_entity_poly.pdbx_seq_one_letter_code
_entity_poly.pdbx_strand_id
1 'polypeptide(L)'
;MQTAQQAQQTLGRAPSDVYRDLRATAESGWDFSSRWFGDNATLATVRTTSIVPVDLNSLMYHLETTIAHGCSITHDFLCVIEFTGNAIRRADAINLYLWNAKGYYSDYDWQLAKSRDNQTPAMLYPLFVGAAWPQRAQQTAQVVQSVLLQPGGLATSIYNTTQQWDAPNGWAPLHWIALTGLTSYGNTALATQIGTRFLTDVQGLYASQQKLVEKYVVEGAGTGGGGGGEYPLQDGFGWTNGVTLKLLDAYSPGS
;
A
#
# COMPACT_ATOMS: atom_id res chain seq x y z
N MET A 1 19.64 -5.16 16.78
CA MET A 1 21.11 -5.31 16.74
C MET A 1 21.58 -6.26 15.66
N GLN A 2 21.03 -7.46 15.52
CA GLN A 2 21.45 -8.47 14.50
C GLN A 2 21.45 -7.95 13.08
N THR A 3 20.38 -7.28 12.63
CA THR A 3 20.25 -6.72 11.26
C THR A 3 21.37 -5.74 10.92
N ALA A 4 21.70 -4.82 11.84
CA ALA A 4 22.78 -3.85 11.61
C ALA A 4 24.17 -4.50 11.58
N GLN A 5 24.40 -5.52 12.42
CA GLN A 5 25.64 -6.31 12.41
C GLN A 5 25.78 -7.08 11.10
N GLN A 6 24.71 -7.74 10.64
CA GLN A 6 24.69 -8.43 9.36
C GLN A 6 24.99 -7.46 8.21
N ALA A 7 24.32 -6.29 8.16
CA ALA A 7 24.54 -5.30 7.12
C ALA A 7 25.98 -4.76 7.12
N GLN A 8 26.60 -4.59 8.30
CA GLN A 8 27.99 -4.19 8.40
C GLN A 8 28.95 -5.25 7.88
N GLN A 9 28.71 -6.51 8.25
CA GLN A 9 29.59 -7.63 7.85
C GLN A 9 29.49 -7.97 6.38
N THR A 10 28.26 -7.95 5.81
CA THR A 10 28.01 -8.42 4.44
C THR A 10 28.06 -7.30 3.39
N LEU A 11 27.73 -6.07 3.77
CA LEU A 11 27.54 -4.94 2.87
C LEU A 11 28.44 -3.74 3.19
N GLY A 12 29.20 -3.79 4.28
CA GLY A 12 30.05 -2.67 4.75
C GLY A 12 29.26 -1.42 5.20
N ARG A 13 27.96 -1.55 5.47
CA ARG A 13 27.09 -0.42 5.86
C ARG A 13 27.33 0.00 7.29
N ALA A 14 27.39 1.31 7.54
CA ALA A 14 27.45 1.82 8.90
C ALA A 14 26.16 1.46 9.67
N PRO A 15 26.23 0.98 10.91
CA PRO A 15 25.06 0.66 11.72
C PRO A 15 24.08 1.82 11.87
N SER A 16 24.56 3.07 11.98
CA SER A 16 23.74 4.28 12.05
C SER A 16 22.83 4.46 10.83
N ASP A 17 23.31 4.13 9.63
CA ASP A 17 22.53 4.23 8.41
C ASP A 17 21.45 3.15 8.36
N VAL A 18 21.76 1.94 8.81
CA VAL A 18 20.78 0.85 8.92
C VAL A 18 19.68 1.20 9.92
N TYR A 19 20.03 1.73 11.09
CA TYR A 19 19.04 2.16 12.09
C TYR A 19 18.15 3.29 11.59
N ARG A 20 18.70 4.24 10.83
CA ARG A 20 17.91 5.31 10.20
C ARG A 20 16.90 4.74 9.20
N ASP A 21 17.32 3.79 8.35
CA ASP A 21 16.44 3.13 7.39
C ASP A 21 15.37 2.28 8.09
N LEU A 22 15.71 1.51 9.11
CA LEU A 22 14.76 0.73 9.90
C LEU A 22 13.71 1.64 10.59
N ARG A 23 14.15 2.77 11.16
CA ARG A 23 13.24 3.74 11.74
C ARG A 23 12.30 4.33 10.69
N ALA A 24 12.82 4.74 9.54
CA ALA A 24 12.00 5.26 8.44
C ALA A 24 11.00 4.21 7.94
N THR A 25 11.38 2.92 7.92
CA THR A 25 10.46 1.84 7.60
C THR A 25 9.35 1.70 8.62
N ALA A 26 9.66 1.74 9.91
CA ALA A 26 8.65 1.69 10.97
C ALA A 26 7.69 2.89 10.88
N GLU A 27 8.22 4.10 10.61
CA GLU A 27 7.40 5.31 10.42
C GLU A 27 6.52 5.27 9.16
N SER A 28 6.85 4.44 8.15
CA SER A 28 6.05 4.29 6.94
C SER A 28 4.74 3.51 7.14
N GLY A 29 4.62 2.76 8.25
CA GLY A 29 3.53 1.82 8.49
C GLY A 29 3.63 0.49 7.73
N TRP A 30 4.72 0.26 6.96
CA TRP A 30 4.99 -0.99 6.23
C TRP A 30 6.19 -1.73 6.84
N ASP A 31 6.12 -2.01 8.12
CA ASP A 31 7.18 -2.59 8.93
C ASP A 31 6.96 -4.10 9.16
N PHE A 32 7.65 -4.98 8.42
CA PHE A 32 8.59 -4.68 7.35
C PHE A 32 8.11 -5.31 6.03
N SER A 33 8.78 -4.94 4.93
CA SER A 33 8.41 -5.40 3.59
C SER A 33 9.63 -5.39 2.66
N SER A 34 9.68 -6.33 1.72
CA SER A 34 10.60 -6.34 0.58
C SER A 34 10.58 -5.03 -0.22
N ARG A 35 9.49 -4.27 -0.13
CA ARG A 35 9.34 -2.93 -0.72
C ARG A 35 10.54 -2.04 -0.44
N TRP A 36 11.10 -2.14 0.77
CA TRP A 36 12.19 -1.29 1.25
C TRP A 36 13.59 -1.91 1.06
N PHE A 37 13.67 -3.19 0.67
CA PHE A 37 14.94 -3.91 0.59
C PHE A 37 15.66 -3.66 -0.73
N GLY A 38 17.00 -3.58 -0.67
CA GLY A 38 17.82 -3.40 -1.85
C GLY A 38 17.85 -4.61 -2.78
N ASP A 39 17.73 -5.82 -2.21
CA ASP A 39 17.72 -7.12 -2.89
C ASP A 39 16.31 -7.74 -2.98
N ASN A 40 15.29 -7.08 -2.50
CA ASN A 40 13.89 -7.57 -2.39
C ASN A 40 13.71 -8.81 -1.48
N ALA A 41 14.69 -9.17 -0.66
CA ALA A 41 14.66 -10.39 0.13
C ALA A 41 15.11 -10.20 1.59
N THR A 42 16.13 -9.38 1.82
CA THR A 42 16.86 -9.36 3.10
C THR A 42 16.75 -8.02 3.80
N LEU A 43 16.24 -8.04 5.04
CA LEU A 43 16.08 -6.82 5.87
C LEU A 43 17.41 -6.06 6.08
N ALA A 44 18.55 -6.75 6.09
CA ALA A 44 19.87 -6.09 6.17
C ALA A 44 20.16 -5.15 4.99
N THR A 45 19.45 -5.30 3.87
CA THR A 45 19.57 -4.46 2.68
C THR A 45 18.59 -3.28 2.66
N VAL A 46 17.86 -3.05 3.75
CA VAL A 46 16.88 -1.97 3.90
C VAL A 46 17.48 -0.61 3.53
N ARG A 47 16.77 0.17 2.72
CA ARG A 47 17.22 1.46 2.19
C ARG A 47 16.09 2.49 2.07
N THR A 48 15.17 2.48 3.01
CA THR A 48 13.94 3.27 3.01
C THR A 48 14.18 4.76 2.79
N THR A 49 15.22 5.32 3.39
CA THR A 49 15.58 6.75 3.23
C THR A 49 16.06 7.12 1.82
N SER A 50 16.35 6.14 0.98
CA SER A 50 16.68 6.34 -0.44
C SER A 50 15.46 6.28 -1.36
N ILE A 51 14.28 5.99 -0.82
CA ILE A 51 13.07 5.74 -1.58
C ILE A 51 12.09 6.90 -1.41
N VAL A 52 11.56 7.40 -2.52
CA VAL A 52 10.43 8.33 -2.57
C VAL A 52 9.16 7.50 -2.73
N PRO A 53 8.33 7.36 -1.67
CA PRO A 53 7.19 6.45 -1.67
C PRO A 53 6.01 7.05 -2.44
N VAL A 54 5.37 6.22 -3.28
CA VAL A 54 4.22 6.64 -4.10
C VAL A 54 2.97 6.91 -3.26
N ASP A 55 2.74 6.11 -2.23
CA ASP A 55 1.61 6.27 -1.31
C ASP A 55 1.74 7.54 -0.45
N LEU A 56 2.89 7.80 0.16
CA LEU A 56 3.11 9.02 0.95
C LEU A 56 2.91 10.27 0.09
N ASN A 57 3.44 10.30 -1.14
CA ASN A 57 3.24 11.43 -2.04
C ASN A 57 1.78 11.60 -2.44
N SER A 58 1.04 10.51 -2.62
CA SER A 58 -0.41 10.55 -2.86
C SER A 58 -1.17 11.09 -1.65
N LEU A 59 -0.82 10.66 -0.44
CA LEU A 59 -1.42 11.18 0.79
C LEU A 59 -1.09 12.66 1.02
N MET A 60 0.11 13.10 0.66
CA MET A 60 0.47 14.53 0.69
C MET A 60 -0.35 15.34 -0.31
N TYR A 61 -0.59 14.82 -1.52
CA TYR A 61 -1.52 15.45 -2.48
C TYR A 61 -2.92 15.59 -1.87
N HIS A 62 -3.43 14.51 -1.24
CA HIS A 62 -4.73 14.55 -0.58
C HIS A 62 -4.78 15.55 0.57
N LEU A 63 -3.73 15.65 1.36
CA LEU A 63 -3.61 16.65 2.43
C LEU A 63 -3.66 18.08 1.87
N GLU A 64 -2.90 18.36 0.81
CA GLU A 64 -2.86 19.67 0.15
C GLU A 64 -4.23 20.06 -0.44
N THR A 65 -4.92 19.13 -1.09
CA THR A 65 -6.29 19.37 -1.59
C THR A 65 -7.29 19.58 -0.46
N THR A 66 -7.15 18.86 0.65
CA THR A 66 -8.00 18.98 1.84
C THR A 66 -7.80 20.35 2.51
N ILE A 67 -6.57 20.81 2.65
CA ILE A 67 -6.27 22.15 3.19
C ILE A 67 -6.87 23.23 2.28
N ALA A 68 -6.65 23.14 0.96
CA ALA A 68 -7.21 24.09 -0.01
C ALA A 68 -8.75 24.15 0.12
N HIS A 69 -9.41 23.01 0.26
CA HIS A 69 -10.86 22.95 0.49
C HIS A 69 -11.26 23.64 1.81
N GLY A 70 -10.57 23.35 2.92
CA GLY A 70 -10.80 24.01 4.22
C GLY A 70 -10.64 25.53 4.13
N CYS A 71 -9.58 26.02 3.46
CA CYS A 71 -9.35 27.44 3.22
C CYS A 71 -10.46 28.09 2.38
N SER A 72 -11.00 27.35 1.41
CA SER A 72 -12.16 27.82 0.62
C SER A 72 -13.40 28.03 1.49
N ILE A 73 -13.67 27.15 2.44
CA ILE A 73 -14.79 27.28 3.39
C ILE A 73 -14.61 28.50 4.30
N THR A 74 -13.38 28.81 4.69
CA THR A 74 -13.07 29.97 5.54
C THR A 74 -12.81 31.27 4.74
N HIS A 75 -12.93 31.22 3.41
CA HIS A 75 -12.68 32.34 2.49
C HIS A 75 -11.25 32.90 2.54
N ASP A 76 -10.27 32.08 2.90
CA ASP A 76 -8.84 32.42 2.82
C ASP A 76 -8.29 32.11 1.41
N PHE A 77 -8.45 33.08 0.50
CA PHE A 77 -8.09 32.90 -0.90
C PHE A 77 -6.57 32.72 -1.14
N LEU A 78 -5.73 33.31 -0.29
CA LEU A 78 -4.27 33.13 -0.43
C LEU A 78 -3.87 31.68 -0.08
N CYS A 79 -4.41 31.14 0.96
CA CYS A 79 -4.24 29.73 1.32
C CYS A 79 -4.80 28.80 0.23
N VAL A 80 -5.96 29.10 -0.37
CA VAL A 80 -6.50 28.31 -1.49
C VAL A 80 -5.52 28.28 -2.66
N ILE A 81 -4.98 29.43 -3.07
CA ILE A 81 -4.03 29.52 -4.19
C ILE A 81 -2.76 28.73 -3.89
N GLU A 82 -2.20 28.87 -2.68
CA GLU A 82 -0.98 28.18 -2.27
C GLU A 82 -1.15 26.65 -2.30
N PHE A 83 -2.15 26.12 -1.60
CA PHE A 83 -2.32 24.67 -1.45
C PHE A 83 -2.86 24.01 -2.72
N THR A 84 -3.68 24.70 -3.51
CA THR A 84 -4.05 24.21 -4.86
C THR A 84 -2.81 24.13 -5.76
N GLY A 85 -1.95 25.14 -5.74
CA GLY A 85 -0.70 25.13 -6.50
C GLY A 85 0.27 24.02 -6.05
N ASN A 86 0.34 23.74 -4.74
CA ASN A 86 1.12 22.61 -4.19
C ASN A 86 0.58 21.28 -4.69
N ALA A 87 -0.74 21.07 -4.60
CA ALA A 87 -1.41 19.85 -5.05
C ALA A 87 -1.19 19.58 -6.55
N ILE A 88 -1.33 20.60 -7.40
CA ILE A 88 -1.10 20.47 -8.86
C ILE A 88 0.35 20.02 -9.12
N ARG A 89 1.34 20.71 -8.54
CA ARG A 89 2.75 20.35 -8.72
C ARG A 89 3.06 18.93 -8.24
N ARG A 90 2.43 18.50 -7.14
CA ARG A 90 2.60 17.14 -6.62
C ARG A 90 1.95 16.09 -7.52
N ALA A 91 0.75 16.33 -8.04
CA ALA A 91 0.09 15.43 -8.98
C ALA A 91 0.94 15.26 -10.27
N ASP A 92 1.49 16.35 -10.78
CA ASP A 92 2.39 16.31 -11.94
C ASP A 92 3.66 15.52 -11.62
N ALA A 93 4.26 15.72 -10.44
CA ALA A 93 5.46 14.99 -10.01
C ALA A 93 5.17 13.49 -9.82
N ILE A 94 4.02 13.11 -9.24
CA ILE A 94 3.59 11.71 -9.12
C ILE A 94 3.50 11.08 -10.51
N ASN A 95 2.82 11.75 -11.43
CA ASN A 95 2.69 11.23 -12.79
C ASN A 95 4.01 11.20 -13.55
N LEU A 96 4.93 12.14 -13.34
CA LEU A 96 6.19 12.21 -14.06
C LEU A 96 7.24 11.23 -13.52
N TYR A 97 7.46 11.21 -12.20
CA TYR A 97 8.57 10.50 -11.57
C TYR A 97 8.20 9.16 -10.96
N LEU A 98 6.94 8.99 -10.53
CA LEU A 98 6.47 7.76 -9.87
C LEU A 98 5.70 6.84 -10.83
N TRP A 99 5.89 7.03 -12.14
CA TRP A 99 5.36 6.17 -13.18
C TRP A 99 6.45 5.23 -13.71
N ASN A 100 6.20 3.92 -13.59
CA ASN A 100 7.11 2.89 -14.12
C ASN A 100 6.80 2.62 -15.60
N ALA A 101 7.84 2.48 -16.41
CA ALA A 101 7.70 2.15 -17.84
C ALA A 101 6.99 0.81 -18.10
N LYS A 102 6.86 -0.05 -17.08
CA LYS A 102 6.09 -1.30 -17.13
C LYS A 102 4.56 -1.11 -16.95
N GLY A 103 4.08 0.12 -16.83
CA GLY A 103 2.66 0.45 -16.86
C GLY A 103 1.96 0.50 -15.50
N TYR A 104 2.65 0.88 -14.45
CA TYR A 104 2.08 1.08 -13.11
C TYR A 104 2.79 2.17 -12.32
N TYR A 105 2.13 2.73 -11.32
CA TYR A 105 2.76 3.64 -10.37
C TYR A 105 3.67 2.86 -9.41
N SER A 106 4.85 3.39 -9.13
CA SER A 106 5.84 2.75 -8.25
C SER A 106 6.63 3.77 -7.45
N ASP A 107 7.29 3.30 -6.41
CA ASP A 107 8.27 4.08 -5.69
C ASP A 107 9.47 4.43 -6.60
N TYR A 108 10.18 5.49 -6.25
CA TYR A 108 11.37 5.95 -6.94
C TYR A 108 12.59 5.94 -6.02
N ASP A 109 13.66 5.30 -6.46
CA ASP A 109 14.94 5.33 -5.74
C ASP A 109 15.75 6.54 -6.23
N TRP A 110 15.83 7.58 -5.39
CA TRP A 110 16.48 8.82 -5.76
C TRP A 110 17.99 8.72 -5.82
N GLN A 111 18.61 7.81 -5.06
CA GLN A 111 20.05 7.58 -5.14
C GLN A 111 20.47 6.82 -6.41
N LEU A 112 19.64 5.89 -6.86
CA LEU A 112 19.85 5.12 -8.08
C LEU A 112 19.22 5.78 -9.31
N ALA A 113 18.50 6.89 -9.13
CA ALA A 113 17.79 7.63 -10.18
C ALA A 113 16.89 6.75 -11.05
N LYS A 114 16.14 5.81 -10.44
CA LYS A 114 15.27 4.87 -11.16
C LYS A 114 14.00 4.51 -10.39
N SER A 115 12.95 4.15 -11.13
CA SER A 115 11.74 3.54 -10.58
C SER A 115 12.06 2.18 -9.97
N ARG A 116 11.38 1.84 -8.88
CA ARG A 116 11.46 0.53 -8.24
C ARG A 116 10.56 -0.47 -8.95
N ASP A 117 10.99 -1.72 -8.98
CA ASP A 117 10.24 -2.83 -9.59
C ASP A 117 9.38 -3.64 -8.59
N ASN A 118 9.27 -3.18 -7.36
CA ASN A 118 8.44 -3.83 -6.36
C ASN A 118 6.96 -3.54 -6.64
N GLN A 119 6.23 -4.56 -7.03
CA GLN A 119 4.79 -4.48 -7.26
C GLN A 119 4.05 -4.70 -5.94
N THR A 120 3.40 -3.65 -5.47
CA THR A 120 2.63 -3.63 -4.21
C THR A 120 1.34 -2.82 -4.40
N PRO A 121 0.31 -2.99 -3.57
CA PRO A 121 -0.90 -2.16 -3.63
C PRO A 121 -0.66 -0.66 -3.42
N ALA A 122 0.53 -0.23 -3.00
CA ALA A 122 0.91 1.18 -2.97
C ALA A 122 0.73 1.89 -4.32
N MET A 123 0.82 1.14 -5.44
CA MET A 123 0.53 1.66 -6.79
C MET A 123 -0.90 2.19 -6.98
N LEU A 124 -1.82 1.84 -6.09
CA LEU A 124 -3.23 2.26 -6.16
C LEU A 124 -3.53 3.57 -5.42
N TYR A 125 -2.59 4.09 -4.64
CA TYR A 125 -2.80 5.35 -3.91
C TYR A 125 -3.02 6.56 -4.80
N PRO A 126 -2.32 6.73 -5.96
CA PRO A 126 -2.65 7.80 -6.90
C PRO A 126 -4.10 7.73 -7.42
N LEU A 127 -4.64 6.52 -7.60
CA LEU A 127 -6.04 6.34 -7.98
C LEU A 127 -6.98 6.70 -6.81
N PHE A 128 -6.64 6.24 -5.61
CA PHE A 128 -7.43 6.49 -4.41
C PHE A 128 -7.63 7.97 -4.12
N VAL A 129 -6.60 8.78 -4.32
CA VAL A 129 -6.65 10.24 -4.06
C VAL A 129 -7.04 11.07 -5.29
N GLY A 130 -7.29 10.46 -6.45
CA GLY A 130 -7.66 11.15 -7.68
C GLY A 130 -6.52 11.88 -8.39
N ALA A 131 -5.26 11.54 -8.09
CA ALA A 131 -4.07 12.15 -8.72
C ALA A 131 -3.61 11.43 -10.00
N ALA A 132 -4.11 10.22 -10.27
CA ALA A 132 -3.70 9.42 -11.42
C ALA A 132 -4.25 9.98 -12.74
N TRP A 133 -3.46 9.91 -13.81
CA TRP A 133 -4.01 10.13 -15.15
C TRP A 133 -4.90 8.95 -15.57
N PRO A 134 -6.05 9.20 -16.24
CA PRO A 134 -7.04 8.13 -16.53
C PRO A 134 -6.45 6.91 -17.25
N GLN A 135 -5.62 7.12 -18.29
CA GLN A 135 -4.99 6.01 -19.01
C GLN A 135 -4.03 5.21 -18.13
N ARG A 136 -3.29 5.89 -17.23
CA ARG A 136 -2.38 5.24 -16.28
C ARG A 136 -3.12 4.47 -15.20
N ALA A 137 -4.27 4.96 -14.78
CA ALA A 137 -5.14 4.23 -13.86
C ALA A 137 -5.61 2.90 -14.46
N GLN A 138 -5.99 2.87 -15.75
CA GLN A 138 -6.38 1.64 -16.45
C GLN A 138 -5.21 0.65 -16.57
N GLN A 139 -4.02 1.12 -16.92
CA GLN A 139 -2.83 0.27 -17.00
C GLN A 139 -2.45 -0.29 -15.62
N THR A 140 -2.49 0.55 -14.57
CA THR A 140 -2.24 0.10 -13.19
C THR A 140 -3.24 -0.97 -12.76
N ALA A 141 -4.53 -0.81 -13.08
CA ALA A 141 -5.57 -1.80 -12.78
C ALA A 141 -5.28 -3.15 -13.44
N GLN A 142 -4.81 -3.17 -14.69
CA GLN A 142 -4.42 -4.40 -15.39
C GLN A 142 -3.24 -5.09 -14.70
N VAL A 143 -2.24 -4.35 -14.25
CA VAL A 143 -1.09 -4.91 -13.51
C VAL A 143 -1.56 -5.47 -12.17
N VAL A 144 -2.36 -4.73 -11.40
CA VAL A 144 -2.94 -5.23 -10.12
C VAL A 144 -3.67 -6.55 -10.32
N GLN A 145 -4.52 -6.63 -11.34
CA GLN A 145 -5.28 -7.84 -11.65
C GLN A 145 -4.37 -9.02 -11.99
N SER A 146 -3.27 -8.78 -12.70
CA SER A 146 -2.39 -9.85 -13.18
C SER A 146 -1.41 -10.37 -12.13
N VAL A 147 -0.98 -9.53 -11.17
CA VAL A 147 0.14 -9.89 -10.28
C VAL A 147 -0.19 -9.87 -8.79
N LEU A 148 -1.20 -9.09 -8.34
CA LEU A 148 -1.53 -8.95 -6.93
C LEU A 148 -2.86 -9.60 -6.55
N LEU A 149 -3.75 -9.84 -7.52
CA LEU A 149 -5.06 -10.44 -7.24
C LEU A 149 -4.91 -11.94 -6.97
N GLN A 150 -5.26 -12.33 -5.75
CA GLN A 150 -5.18 -13.68 -5.23
C GLN A 150 -6.58 -14.24 -4.88
N PRO A 151 -6.74 -15.54 -4.58
CA PRO A 151 -8.02 -16.11 -4.15
C PRO A 151 -8.67 -15.40 -2.96
N GLY A 152 -7.91 -14.96 -1.96
CA GLY A 152 -8.39 -14.26 -0.76
C GLY A 152 -8.38 -12.73 -0.86
N GLY A 153 -8.08 -12.13 -2.01
CA GLY A 153 -8.02 -10.67 -2.18
C GLY A 153 -6.72 -10.18 -2.82
N LEU A 154 -6.12 -9.13 -2.29
CA LEU A 154 -4.85 -8.57 -2.76
C LEU A 154 -3.67 -9.00 -1.89
N ALA A 155 -2.65 -9.59 -2.49
CA ALA A 155 -1.35 -9.75 -1.85
C ALA A 155 -0.67 -8.39 -1.63
N THR A 156 0.07 -8.28 -0.53
CA THR A 156 0.75 -7.04 -0.15
C THR A 156 1.98 -6.76 -1.01
N SER A 157 2.60 -7.79 -1.56
CA SER A 157 3.69 -7.70 -2.54
C SER A 157 3.73 -8.99 -3.37
N ILE A 158 4.60 -9.00 -4.40
CA ILE A 158 4.87 -10.21 -5.20
C ILE A 158 5.97 -11.09 -4.57
N TYR A 159 6.55 -10.68 -3.44
CA TYR A 159 7.65 -11.41 -2.76
C TYR A 159 7.16 -12.03 -1.47
N ASN A 160 7.59 -13.27 -1.22
CA ASN A 160 7.40 -13.95 0.06
C ASN A 160 8.73 -13.95 0.82
N THR A 161 8.89 -13.01 1.76
CA THR A 161 10.14 -12.81 2.52
C THR A 161 10.01 -13.13 4.02
N THR A 162 8.90 -13.70 4.45
CA THR A 162 8.53 -13.85 5.87
C THR A 162 8.21 -12.53 6.59
N GLN A 163 8.32 -11.39 5.91
CA GLN A 163 7.90 -10.11 6.48
C GLN A 163 6.37 -9.96 6.40
N GLN A 164 5.80 -9.31 7.40
CA GLN A 164 4.33 -9.24 7.50
C GLN A 164 3.65 -8.40 6.40
N TRP A 165 4.37 -7.44 5.79
CA TRP A 165 3.91 -6.62 4.68
C TRP A 165 4.39 -7.15 3.32
N ASP A 166 4.49 -8.48 3.21
CA ASP A 166 4.78 -9.20 1.97
C ASP A 166 3.78 -10.35 1.75
N ALA A 167 3.84 -10.99 0.59
CA ALA A 167 3.11 -12.22 0.35
C ALA A 167 3.47 -13.29 1.41
N PRO A 168 2.54 -14.13 1.83
CA PRO A 168 1.18 -14.33 1.30
C PRO A 168 0.11 -13.44 1.94
N ASN A 169 0.50 -12.41 2.71
CA ASN A 169 -0.43 -11.61 3.50
C ASN A 169 -1.17 -10.56 2.66
N GLY A 170 -2.42 -10.30 3.04
CA GLY A 170 -3.24 -9.19 2.61
C GLY A 170 -3.78 -8.42 3.80
N TRP A 171 -3.90 -7.10 3.67
CA TRP A 171 -4.26 -6.17 4.72
C TRP A 171 -5.53 -5.39 4.37
N ALA A 172 -6.46 -5.30 5.29
CA ALA A 172 -7.75 -4.64 5.09
C ALA A 172 -7.64 -3.20 4.54
N PRO A 173 -6.76 -2.30 5.05
CA PRO A 173 -6.64 -0.95 4.49
C PRO A 173 -6.23 -0.94 3.02
N LEU A 174 -5.38 -1.85 2.56
CA LEU A 174 -4.98 -1.91 1.16
C LEU A 174 -6.12 -2.34 0.23
N HIS A 175 -7.02 -3.21 0.71
CA HIS A 175 -8.24 -3.56 0.01
C HIS A 175 -9.17 -2.36 -0.11
N TRP A 176 -9.34 -1.56 0.96
CA TRP A 176 -10.14 -0.34 0.92
C TRP A 176 -9.60 0.70 -0.08
N ILE A 177 -8.28 0.93 -0.08
CA ILE A 177 -7.60 1.79 -1.06
C ILE A 177 -7.86 1.30 -2.48
N ALA A 178 -7.75 -0.01 -2.71
CA ALA A 178 -7.98 -0.61 -4.02
C ALA A 178 -9.43 -0.43 -4.48
N LEU A 179 -10.40 -0.76 -3.63
CA LEU A 179 -11.81 -0.65 -3.97
C LEU A 179 -12.18 0.79 -4.35
N THR A 180 -11.83 1.72 -3.49
CA THR A 180 -12.17 3.14 -3.68
C THR A 180 -11.47 3.69 -4.93
N GLY A 181 -10.17 3.47 -5.06
CA GLY A 181 -9.39 3.97 -6.17
C GLY A 181 -9.84 3.38 -7.52
N LEU A 182 -10.02 2.08 -7.61
CA LEU A 182 -10.45 1.41 -8.84
C LEU A 182 -11.87 1.84 -9.26
N THR A 183 -12.79 1.93 -8.30
CA THR A 183 -14.17 2.36 -8.58
C THR A 183 -14.20 3.79 -9.10
N SER A 184 -13.42 4.70 -8.53
CA SER A 184 -13.34 6.11 -8.97
C SER A 184 -12.87 6.27 -10.41
N TYR A 185 -12.14 5.29 -10.95
CA TYR A 185 -11.67 5.26 -12.34
C TYR A 185 -12.44 4.26 -13.24
N GLY A 186 -13.62 3.80 -12.82
CA GLY A 186 -14.49 2.95 -13.62
C GLY A 186 -14.12 1.46 -13.66
N ASN A 187 -13.11 1.02 -12.89
CA ASN A 187 -12.71 -0.39 -12.80
C ASN A 187 -13.54 -1.16 -11.75
N THR A 188 -14.85 -0.94 -11.74
CA THR A 188 -15.78 -1.48 -10.73
C THR A 188 -15.78 -3.01 -10.67
N ALA A 189 -15.67 -3.69 -11.82
CA ALA A 189 -15.62 -5.16 -11.85
C ALA A 189 -14.42 -5.72 -11.09
N LEU A 190 -13.23 -5.13 -11.25
CA LEU A 190 -12.03 -5.53 -10.51
C LEU A 190 -12.16 -5.18 -9.03
N ALA A 191 -12.66 -3.99 -8.71
CA ALA A 191 -12.92 -3.58 -7.32
C ALA A 191 -13.84 -4.57 -6.62
N THR A 192 -14.98 -4.93 -7.24
CA THR A 192 -15.91 -5.93 -6.71
C THR A 192 -15.24 -7.29 -6.50
N GLN A 193 -14.43 -7.73 -7.47
CA GLN A 193 -13.73 -9.02 -7.36
C GLN A 193 -12.75 -9.03 -6.18
N ILE A 194 -12.00 -7.95 -5.97
CA ILE A 194 -11.08 -7.79 -4.83
C ILE A 194 -11.86 -7.81 -3.52
N GLY A 195 -12.91 -6.99 -3.41
CA GLY A 195 -13.69 -6.86 -2.19
C GLY A 195 -14.43 -8.12 -1.80
N THR A 196 -15.07 -8.81 -2.75
CA THR A 196 -15.79 -10.05 -2.48
C THR A 196 -14.86 -11.20 -2.09
N ARG A 197 -13.67 -11.32 -2.73
CA ARG A 197 -12.67 -12.33 -2.34
C ARG A 197 -12.19 -12.10 -0.91
N PHE A 198 -11.82 -10.86 -0.56
CA PHE A 198 -11.36 -10.54 0.79
C PHE A 198 -12.46 -10.74 1.84
N LEU A 199 -13.69 -10.34 1.53
CA LEU A 199 -14.82 -10.57 2.43
C LEU A 199 -15.08 -12.07 2.66
N THR A 200 -14.97 -12.89 1.62
CA THR A 200 -15.10 -14.35 1.73
C THR A 200 -14.02 -14.94 2.65
N ASP A 201 -12.79 -14.48 2.52
CA ASP A 201 -11.68 -14.93 3.37
C ASP A 201 -11.89 -14.54 4.84
N VAL A 202 -12.27 -13.29 5.10
CA VAL A 202 -12.64 -12.79 6.44
C VAL A 202 -13.79 -13.59 7.04
N GLN A 203 -14.84 -13.86 6.28
CA GLN A 203 -16.00 -14.63 6.74
C GLN A 203 -15.63 -16.09 7.04
N GLY A 204 -14.78 -16.71 6.23
CA GLY A 204 -14.29 -18.06 6.43
C GLY A 204 -13.50 -18.21 7.74
N LEU A 205 -12.60 -17.26 8.03
CA LEU A 205 -11.88 -17.22 9.30
C LEU A 205 -12.84 -16.99 10.46
N TYR A 206 -13.77 -16.05 10.34
CA TYR A 206 -14.75 -15.75 11.39
C TYR A 206 -15.64 -16.96 11.69
N ALA A 207 -16.08 -17.69 10.67
CA ALA A 207 -16.89 -18.90 10.86
C ALA A 207 -16.17 -19.98 11.68
N SER A 208 -14.85 -20.09 11.52
CA SER A 208 -14.04 -21.10 12.22
C SER A 208 -13.51 -20.66 13.58
N GLN A 209 -13.20 -19.36 13.76
CA GLN A 209 -12.48 -18.86 14.93
C GLN A 209 -13.27 -17.80 15.74
N GLN A 210 -14.41 -17.34 15.24
CA GLN A 210 -15.28 -16.32 15.86
C GLN A 210 -14.56 -15.00 16.17
N LYS A 211 -13.58 -14.63 15.35
CA LYS A 211 -12.80 -13.41 15.50
C LYS A 211 -12.37 -12.83 14.17
N LEU A 212 -12.12 -11.53 14.13
CA LEU A 212 -11.44 -10.83 13.07
C LEU A 212 -9.99 -10.62 13.48
N VAL A 213 -9.06 -10.64 12.52
CA VAL A 213 -7.63 -10.53 12.78
C VAL A 213 -7.00 -9.38 12.01
N GLU A 214 -5.78 -9.07 12.35
CA GLU A 214 -5.01 -7.95 11.81
C GLU A 214 -4.75 -8.06 10.30
N LYS A 215 -4.35 -9.26 9.83
CA LYS A 215 -3.97 -9.59 8.45
C LYS A 215 -4.35 -11.01 8.10
N TYR A 216 -4.49 -11.30 6.82
CA TYR A 216 -5.00 -12.57 6.30
C TYR A 216 -4.03 -13.17 5.29
N VAL A 217 -3.96 -14.50 5.21
CA VAL A 217 -3.30 -15.19 4.09
C VAL A 217 -4.25 -15.15 2.89
N VAL A 218 -3.91 -14.38 1.88
CA VAL A 218 -4.76 -14.21 0.69
C VAL A 218 -4.37 -15.13 -0.48
N GLU A 219 -3.23 -15.82 -0.38
CA GLU A 219 -2.76 -16.81 -1.35
C GLU A 219 -3.27 -18.21 -1.02
N GLY A 220 -3.49 -19.03 -2.05
CA GLY A 220 -3.96 -20.40 -1.87
C GLY A 220 -5.47 -20.52 -1.67
N ALA A 221 -5.94 -21.74 -1.38
CA ALA A 221 -7.37 -22.08 -1.26
C ALA A 221 -7.88 -22.09 0.19
N GLY A 222 -7.04 -21.77 1.18
CA GLY A 222 -7.41 -21.79 2.60
C GLY A 222 -7.65 -20.40 3.16
N THR A 223 -8.62 -20.28 4.06
CA THR A 223 -8.82 -19.10 4.89
C THR A 223 -7.93 -19.19 6.12
N GLY A 224 -7.17 -18.13 6.42
CA GLY A 224 -6.29 -18.14 7.59
C GLY A 224 -5.80 -16.75 7.98
N GLY A 225 -5.46 -16.60 9.26
CA GLY A 225 -4.77 -15.41 9.74
C GLY A 225 -3.36 -15.34 9.17
N GLY A 226 -2.92 -14.15 8.77
CA GLY A 226 -1.59 -13.90 8.23
C GLY A 226 -0.49 -14.12 9.27
N GLY A 227 0.73 -14.32 8.79
CA GLY A 227 1.91 -14.57 9.63
C GLY A 227 3.06 -13.60 9.32
N GLY A 228 4.23 -13.92 9.85
CA GLY A 228 5.45 -13.12 9.68
C GLY A 228 5.50 -11.90 10.60
N GLY A 229 6.61 -11.16 10.52
CA GLY A 229 6.84 -9.97 11.32
C GLY A 229 7.39 -10.28 12.72
N GLU A 230 7.48 -9.24 13.53
CA GLU A 230 8.18 -9.23 14.81
C GLU A 230 7.28 -9.64 16.00
N TYR A 231 5.99 -9.83 15.80
CA TYR A 231 5.02 -10.14 16.86
C TYR A 231 3.91 -11.09 16.35
N PRO A 232 3.20 -11.80 17.30
CA PRO A 232 2.10 -12.68 16.95
C PRO A 232 0.95 -11.94 16.29
N LEU A 233 0.17 -12.66 15.47
CA LEU A 233 -1.06 -12.13 14.87
C LEU A 233 -1.99 -11.57 15.95
N GLN A 234 -2.51 -10.35 15.70
CA GLN A 234 -3.39 -9.65 16.63
C GLN A 234 -4.86 -9.88 16.28
N ASP A 235 -5.69 -10.03 17.31
CA ASP A 235 -7.14 -10.21 17.19
C ASP A 235 -7.88 -8.87 17.30
N GLY A 236 -9.06 -8.78 16.66
CA GLY A 236 -9.98 -7.66 16.85
C GLY A 236 -9.49 -6.31 16.32
N PHE A 237 -8.71 -6.32 15.25
CA PHE A 237 -8.01 -5.14 14.74
C PHE A 237 -8.98 -4.11 14.12
N GLY A 238 -8.86 -2.84 14.53
CA GLY A 238 -9.83 -1.78 14.21
C GLY A 238 -10.03 -1.54 12.72
N TRP A 239 -8.96 -1.53 11.91
CA TRP A 239 -9.10 -1.33 10.46
C TRP A 239 -9.77 -2.52 9.75
N THR A 240 -9.53 -3.77 10.20
CA THR A 240 -10.24 -4.93 9.66
C THR A 240 -11.73 -4.84 9.96
N ASN A 241 -12.10 -4.46 11.20
CA ASN A 241 -13.48 -4.29 11.58
C ASN A 241 -14.18 -3.23 10.71
N GLY A 242 -13.57 -2.06 10.55
CA GLY A 242 -14.12 -0.96 9.77
C GLY A 242 -14.25 -1.29 8.27
N VAL A 243 -13.22 -1.87 7.66
CA VAL A 243 -13.24 -2.25 6.25
C VAL A 243 -14.26 -3.38 6.01
N THR A 244 -14.28 -4.41 6.87
CA THR A 244 -15.25 -5.50 6.78
C THR A 244 -16.68 -4.98 6.82
N LEU A 245 -16.99 -4.05 7.74
CA LEU A 245 -18.31 -3.43 7.81
C LEU A 245 -18.69 -2.73 6.50
N LYS A 246 -17.76 -1.98 5.91
CA LYS A 246 -17.97 -1.31 4.62
C LYS A 246 -18.12 -2.29 3.44
N LEU A 247 -17.41 -3.40 3.45
CA LEU A 247 -17.57 -4.44 2.44
C LEU A 247 -18.90 -5.18 2.55
N LEU A 248 -19.38 -5.43 3.78
CA LEU A 248 -20.70 -6.01 4.02
C LEU A 248 -21.80 -5.07 3.50
N ASP A 249 -21.69 -3.78 3.77
CA ASP A 249 -22.62 -2.76 3.28
C ASP A 249 -22.67 -2.70 1.74
N ALA A 250 -21.51 -2.81 1.09
CA ALA A 250 -21.40 -2.70 -0.35
C ALA A 250 -21.76 -3.98 -1.14
N TYR A 251 -21.54 -5.17 -0.56
CA TYR A 251 -21.58 -6.45 -1.28
C TYR A 251 -22.49 -7.51 -0.65
N SER A 252 -23.22 -7.22 0.44
CA SER A 252 -24.20 -8.16 0.96
C SER A 252 -25.44 -8.23 0.06
N PRO A 253 -26.02 -9.46 -0.16
CA PRO A 253 -27.24 -9.59 -0.91
C PRO A 253 -28.38 -8.86 -0.19
N GLY A 254 -28.87 -7.77 -0.74
CA GLY A 254 -30.01 -7.00 -0.20
C GLY A 254 -29.73 -5.55 0.19
N SER A 255 -28.56 -5.02 -0.12
CA SER A 255 -28.27 -3.57 -0.05
C SER A 255 -28.57 -2.85 -1.35
#